data_f97df15a91c8dea905b1df629cb16c9d
#
_entry.id   f97df15a91c8dea905b1df629cb16c9d
#
_cell.length_a   1.000
_cell.length_b   1.000
_cell.length_c   1.000
_cell.angle_alpha   90.00
_cell.angle_beta   90.00
_cell.angle_gamma   90.00
#
_symmetry.space_group_name_H-M   'P 1'
#
loop_
_entity.id
_entity.type
_entity.pdbx_description
1 polymer ?
#
loop_
_entity_poly.entity_id
_entity_poly.type
_entity_poly.pdbx_seq_one_letter_code
_entity_poly.pdbx_strand_id
1 'polypeptide(L)'
;DGKELAFIEDRIRLMVLNLETKKVRQITDGSTWYSTGGGFDYAWSPDGKWFTLEFTGNKHDPYSDIGLVSAEGGKDIINLTNSGYMSGYPHFALDGNAILFTTERYGMRAHASWGSLNDAMLVFLNQDAYDKYCLSKEDYELRKELEKEQKKSAGKDTPQDKNKDKKKKDDKKDSNADEKDDQPKDIVVELKGIEDRVVRLTPNSSDMGSTIISKDGETLYYLAAFEGGYDLWKMNLRKKETRLLHKMDAGWADMQLDKDGKSLFLLGSHKMQKLSLI
;
A
#
# COMPACT_ATOMS: atom_id res chain seq x y z
N ASP A 1 12.27 8.24 6.04
CA ASP A 1 13.50 9.01 6.29
C ASP A 1 14.12 8.69 7.67
N GLY A 2 13.43 7.94 8.53
CA GLY A 2 13.92 7.54 9.85
C GLY A 2 14.00 8.65 10.89
N LYS A 3 13.32 9.77 10.67
CA LYS A 3 13.31 10.92 11.61
C LYS A 3 12.14 10.89 12.57
N GLU A 4 11.11 10.17 12.26
CA GLU A 4 9.87 10.10 13.03
C GLU A 4 9.43 8.66 13.28
N LEU A 5 8.83 8.43 14.44
CA LEU A 5 8.27 7.16 14.86
C LEU A 5 6.78 7.33 15.16
N ALA A 6 5.93 6.62 14.45
CA ALA A 6 4.51 6.54 14.79
C ALA A 6 4.26 5.39 15.77
N PHE A 7 3.35 5.61 16.72
CA PHE A 7 2.97 4.60 17.71
C PHE A 7 1.53 4.83 18.19
N ILE A 8 0.93 3.79 18.75
CA ILE A 8 -0.39 3.88 19.36
C ILE A 8 -0.24 4.07 20.86
N GLU A 9 -0.84 5.14 21.39
CA GLU A 9 -0.94 5.43 22.82
C GLU A 9 -2.31 5.02 23.35
N ASP A 10 -2.34 4.42 24.52
CA ASP A 10 -3.55 3.94 25.21
C ASP A 10 -4.47 3.05 24.33
N ARG A 11 -3.93 2.45 23.28
CA ARG A 11 -4.62 1.62 22.27
C ARG A 11 -5.57 2.37 21.33
N ILE A 12 -5.77 3.67 21.51
CA ILE A 12 -6.80 4.44 20.80
C ILE A 12 -6.28 5.67 20.09
N ARG A 13 -5.08 6.15 20.40
CA ARG A 13 -4.53 7.39 19.82
C ARG A 13 -3.30 7.10 18.97
N LEU A 14 -3.32 7.52 17.74
CA LEU A 14 -2.13 7.54 16.89
C LEU A 14 -1.31 8.77 17.21
N MET A 15 -0.05 8.56 17.56
CA MET A 15 0.92 9.58 17.95
C MET A 15 2.16 9.49 17.07
N VAL A 16 2.87 10.59 16.94
CA VAL A 16 4.17 10.63 16.24
C VAL A 16 5.22 11.31 17.11
N LEU A 17 6.33 10.62 17.33
CA LEU A 17 7.52 11.11 18.00
C LEU A 17 8.56 11.55 16.95
N ASN A 18 8.97 12.80 17.00
CA ASN A 18 10.15 13.25 16.27
C ASN A 18 11.42 12.80 17.02
N LEU A 19 12.25 11.99 16.38
CA LEU A 19 13.42 11.35 17.02
C LEU A 19 14.56 12.33 17.33
N GLU A 20 14.63 13.45 16.63
CA GLU A 20 15.63 14.48 16.86
C GLU A 20 15.21 15.44 17.99
N THR A 21 14.03 16.04 17.85
CA THR A 21 13.54 17.05 18.80
C THR A 21 12.89 16.47 20.05
N LYS A 22 12.59 15.15 20.05
CA LYS A 22 11.86 14.43 21.13
C LYS A 22 10.44 14.96 21.36
N LYS A 23 9.92 15.76 20.46
CA LYS A 23 8.54 16.25 20.53
C LYS A 23 7.58 15.19 20.04
N VAL A 24 6.48 15.03 20.76
CA VAL A 24 5.36 14.15 20.38
C VAL A 24 4.22 15.02 19.84
N ARG A 25 3.60 14.61 18.74
CA ARG A 25 2.37 15.19 18.23
C ARG A 25 1.28 14.13 18.12
N GLN A 26 0.06 14.54 18.36
CA GLN A 26 -1.12 13.68 18.28
C GLN A 26 -1.70 13.75 16.88
N ILE A 27 -2.00 12.57 16.30
CA ILE A 27 -2.63 12.44 14.98
C ILE A 27 -4.13 12.21 15.13
N THR A 28 -4.55 11.29 16.02
CA THR A 28 -5.96 11.03 16.32
C THR A 28 -6.24 11.26 17.80
N ASP A 29 -7.44 11.69 18.14
CA ASP A 29 -7.84 12.01 19.52
C ASP A 29 -8.33 10.81 20.34
N GLY A 30 -8.46 9.64 19.70
CA GLY A 30 -8.96 8.41 20.32
C GLY A 30 -10.47 8.27 20.31
N SER A 31 -11.22 9.26 19.82
CA SER A 31 -12.69 9.20 19.75
C SER A 31 -13.21 8.22 18.68
N THR A 32 -12.33 7.77 17.80
CA THR A 32 -12.64 6.94 16.65
C THR A 32 -12.18 5.49 16.81
N TRP A 33 -11.85 5.07 18.03
CA TRP A 33 -11.52 3.69 18.36
C TRP A 33 -11.95 3.34 19.79
N TYR A 34 -12.10 2.07 20.07
CA TYR A 34 -12.55 1.60 21.39
C TYR A 34 -11.38 1.02 22.22
N SER A 35 -11.32 1.40 23.49
CA SER A 35 -10.21 1.08 24.37
C SER A 35 -10.15 -0.39 24.84
N THR A 36 -11.25 -1.15 24.68
CA THR A 36 -11.34 -2.55 25.09
C THR A 36 -10.76 -3.53 24.07
N GLY A 37 -10.56 -3.07 22.82
CA GLY A 37 -9.91 -3.84 21.77
C GLY A 37 -8.38 -3.82 21.87
N GLY A 38 -7.73 -4.42 20.87
CA GLY A 38 -6.32 -4.16 20.57
C GLY A 38 -6.13 -2.74 20.05
N GLY A 39 -4.94 -2.40 19.57
CA GLY A 39 -4.75 -1.22 18.72
C GLY A 39 -5.43 -1.40 17.38
N PHE A 40 -5.29 -0.41 16.52
CA PHE A 40 -5.76 -0.45 15.15
C PHE A 40 -4.59 -0.41 14.17
N ASP A 41 -4.79 -0.90 12.97
CA ASP A 41 -3.76 -0.88 11.94
C ASP A 41 -3.65 0.49 11.28
N TYR A 42 -2.42 0.89 11.01
CA TYR A 42 -2.11 2.15 10.32
C TYR A 42 -0.82 2.03 9.50
N ALA A 43 -0.69 2.85 8.48
CA ALA A 43 0.52 2.93 7.67
C ALA A 43 0.82 4.36 7.24
N TRP A 44 2.12 4.71 7.19
CA TRP A 44 2.61 5.94 6.60
C TRP A 44 2.43 5.92 5.09
N SER A 45 2.12 7.09 4.53
CA SER A 45 2.26 7.32 3.10
C SER A 45 3.73 7.37 2.67
N PRO A 46 4.06 6.99 1.42
CA PRO A 46 5.42 7.08 0.91
C PRO A 46 6.03 8.48 0.98
N ASP A 47 5.23 9.54 0.83
CA ASP A 47 5.67 10.95 0.93
C ASP A 47 5.74 11.48 2.37
N GLY A 48 5.32 10.67 3.36
CA GLY A 48 5.34 11.02 4.77
C GLY A 48 4.30 12.06 5.20
N LYS A 49 3.34 12.42 4.34
CA LYS A 49 2.36 13.49 4.61
C LYS A 49 1.03 12.98 5.14
N TRP A 50 0.77 11.68 5.03
CA TRP A 50 -0.49 11.05 5.38
C TRP A 50 -0.30 9.77 6.17
N PHE A 51 -1.34 9.41 6.92
CA PHE A 51 -1.58 8.06 7.40
C PHE A 51 -2.86 7.52 6.80
N THR A 52 -2.84 6.24 6.42
CA THR A 52 -4.05 5.45 6.33
C THR A 52 -4.20 4.62 7.59
N LEU A 53 -5.43 4.41 8.06
CA LEU A 53 -5.69 3.72 9.31
C LEU A 53 -7.09 3.09 9.35
N GLU A 54 -7.25 2.11 10.23
CA GLU A 54 -8.58 1.66 10.64
C GLU A 54 -9.18 2.64 11.64
N PHE A 55 -10.47 2.90 11.50
CA PHE A 55 -11.20 3.72 12.47
C PHE A 55 -12.68 3.37 12.49
N THR A 56 -13.33 3.60 13.61
CA THR A 56 -14.77 3.43 13.73
C THR A 56 -15.46 4.70 13.27
N GLY A 57 -15.88 4.70 11.99
CA GLY A 57 -16.65 5.79 11.42
C GLY A 57 -18.08 5.80 11.91
N ASN A 58 -18.73 6.98 11.92
CA ASN A 58 -20.16 7.14 12.21
C ASN A 58 -20.63 6.50 13.54
N LYS A 59 -19.72 6.23 14.48
CA LYS A 59 -19.99 5.53 15.75
C LYS A 59 -20.61 4.14 15.58
N HIS A 60 -20.23 3.44 14.53
CA HIS A 60 -20.71 2.09 14.19
C HIS A 60 -19.82 0.99 14.79
N ASP A 61 -19.44 1.12 16.04
CA ASP A 61 -18.75 0.09 16.78
C ASP A 61 -19.47 -1.27 16.70
N PRO A 62 -18.82 -2.38 16.35
CA PRO A 62 -17.38 -2.60 16.11
C PRO A 62 -16.94 -2.51 14.64
N TYR A 63 -17.77 -1.99 13.76
CA TYR A 63 -17.46 -1.96 12.31
C TYR A 63 -16.45 -0.86 11.99
N SER A 64 -15.29 -1.27 11.49
CA SER A 64 -14.21 -0.36 11.09
C SER A 64 -14.30 0.00 9.62
N ASP A 65 -14.01 1.26 9.33
CA ASP A 65 -13.77 1.81 8.01
C ASP A 65 -12.27 2.08 7.80
N ILE A 66 -11.87 2.33 6.56
CA ILE A 66 -10.53 2.79 6.22
C ILE A 66 -10.53 4.32 6.13
N GLY A 67 -9.62 4.92 6.86
CA GLY A 67 -9.45 6.37 6.94
C GLY A 67 -8.16 6.87 6.34
N LEU A 68 -8.15 8.14 5.99
CA LEU A 68 -6.97 8.91 5.61
C LEU A 68 -6.88 10.15 6.50
N VAL A 69 -5.73 10.41 7.09
CA VAL A 69 -5.52 11.55 7.98
C VAL A 69 -4.16 12.18 7.73
N SER A 70 -4.07 13.51 7.88
CA SER A 70 -2.80 14.23 7.74
C SER A 70 -1.79 13.80 8.81
N ALA A 71 -0.55 13.57 8.41
CA ALA A 71 0.54 13.24 9.32
C ALA A 71 0.96 14.41 10.23
N GLU A 72 0.47 15.62 9.98
CA GLU A 72 0.68 16.77 10.87
C GLU A 72 -0.26 16.76 12.07
N GLY A 73 -1.34 15.95 12.02
CA GLY A 73 -2.38 15.92 13.05
C GLY A 73 -3.35 17.09 13.00
N GLY A 74 -4.27 17.14 13.96
CA GLY A 74 -5.21 18.26 14.12
C GLY A 74 -6.27 18.41 13.02
N LYS A 75 -6.46 17.36 12.21
CA LYS A 75 -7.49 17.29 11.16
C LYS A 75 -8.36 16.06 11.34
N ASP A 76 -9.58 16.16 10.84
CA ASP A 76 -10.52 15.03 10.84
C ASP A 76 -10.04 13.88 9.96
N ILE A 77 -10.42 12.66 10.33
CA ILE A 77 -10.20 11.47 9.52
C ILE A 77 -11.17 11.51 8.34
N ILE A 78 -10.63 11.39 7.14
CA ILE A 78 -11.40 11.27 5.91
C ILE A 78 -11.79 9.80 5.75
N ASN A 79 -13.10 9.49 5.76
CA ASN A 79 -13.59 8.14 5.54
C ASN A 79 -13.51 7.78 4.05
N LEU A 80 -12.74 6.75 3.70
CA LEU A 80 -12.54 6.31 2.32
C LEU A 80 -13.51 5.21 1.90
N THR A 81 -13.99 4.40 2.84
CA THR A 81 -14.84 3.25 2.53
C THR A 81 -16.32 3.50 2.84
N ASN A 82 -16.61 4.18 3.92
CA ASN A 82 -17.97 4.53 4.38
C ASN A 82 -18.97 3.38 4.16
N SER A 83 -18.61 2.15 4.60
CA SER A 83 -19.28 0.94 4.13
C SER A 83 -20.02 0.38 5.33
N GLY A 84 -20.38 0.17 6.14
CA GLY A 84 -21.04 -0.58 7.22
C GLY A 84 -20.61 -2.05 7.31
N TYR A 85 -19.46 -2.39 6.72
CA TYR A 85 -18.80 -3.67 6.83
C TYR A 85 -17.41 -3.48 7.48
N MET A 86 -16.91 -4.49 8.17
CA MET A 86 -15.56 -4.43 8.70
C MET A 86 -14.56 -4.36 7.54
N SER A 87 -13.70 -3.35 7.61
CA SER A 87 -12.58 -3.15 6.70
C SER A 87 -11.32 -2.93 7.52
N GLY A 88 -10.19 -3.54 7.12
CA GLY A 88 -8.98 -3.51 7.91
C GLY A 88 -7.69 -3.66 7.10
N TYR A 89 -6.57 -3.64 7.82
CA TYR A 89 -5.21 -3.82 7.29
C TYR A 89 -4.85 -2.85 6.15
N PRO A 90 -5.11 -1.54 6.29
CA PRO A 90 -4.86 -0.58 5.23
C PRO A 90 -3.38 -0.28 5.06
N HIS A 91 -2.91 -0.24 3.81
CA HIS A 91 -1.57 0.25 3.50
C HIS A 91 -1.51 0.86 2.09
N PHE A 92 -0.58 1.79 1.91
CA PHE A 92 -0.41 2.43 0.61
C PHE A 92 0.15 1.46 -0.43
N ALA A 93 -0.36 1.55 -1.64
CA ALA A 93 0.05 0.78 -2.80
C ALA A 93 0.21 1.69 -4.03
N LEU A 94 0.81 1.18 -5.11
CA LEU A 94 0.96 1.89 -6.38
C LEU A 94 1.64 3.26 -6.20
N ASP A 95 2.78 3.28 -5.48
CA ASP A 95 3.54 4.50 -5.16
C ASP A 95 2.70 5.59 -4.47
N GLY A 96 1.75 5.18 -3.61
CA GLY A 96 0.87 6.08 -2.87
C GLY A 96 -0.39 6.51 -3.63
N ASN A 97 -0.63 6.00 -4.84
CA ASN A 97 -1.81 6.35 -5.62
C ASN A 97 -3.07 5.56 -5.22
N ALA A 98 -2.93 4.53 -4.41
CA ALA A 98 -4.04 3.74 -3.89
C ALA A 98 -3.76 3.23 -2.48
N ILE A 99 -4.82 2.83 -1.78
CA ILE A 99 -4.75 2.11 -0.52
C ILE A 99 -5.29 0.70 -0.74
N LEU A 100 -4.48 -0.30 -0.39
CA LEU A 100 -4.87 -1.71 -0.36
C LEU A 100 -5.38 -2.02 1.05
N PHE A 101 -6.52 -2.71 1.13
CA PHE A 101 -7.15 -3.07 2.40
C PHE A 101 -7.96 -4.35 2.25
N THR A 102 -8.42 -4.94 3.34
CA THR A 102 -9.33 -6.08 3.35
C THR A 102 -10.72 -5.66 3.79
N THR A 103 -11.76 -6.40 3.38
CA THR A 103 -13.14 -6.15 3.80
C THR A 103 -13.94 -7.44 3.89
N GLU A 104 -14.89 -7.48 4.82
CA GLU A 104 -15.85 -8.56 4.98
C GLU A 104 -17.11 -8.42 4.09
N ARG A 105 -17.16 -7.41 3.22
CA ARG A 105 -18.36 -7.03 2.49
C ARG A 105 -18.96 -8.15 1.62
N TYR A 106 -18.11 -8.97 1.02
CA TYR A 106 -18.53 -9.98 0.03
C TYR A 106 -18.43 -11.40 0.55
N GLY A 107 -17.82 -11.58 1.71
CA GLY A 107 -17.56 -12.89 2.27
C GLY A 107 -18.79 -13.54 2.91
N MET A 108 -18.77 -14.85 2.96
CA MET A 108 -19.75 -15.61 3.73
C MET A 108 -19.50 -15.38 5.22
N ARG A 109 -20.54 -15.07 5.96
CA ARG A 109 -20.46 -14.89 7.40
C ARG A 109 -20.31 -16.25 8.10
N ALA A 110 -19.34 -16.35 8.98
CA ALA A 110 -19.11 -17.54 9.79
C ALA A 110 -20.14 -17.65 10.92
N HIS A 111 -20.67 -16.52 11.40
CA HIS A 111 -21.61 -16.39 12.52
C HIS A 111 -22.70 -15.39 12.18
N ALA A 112 -23.81 -15.43 12.90
CA ALA A 112 -24.94 -14.51 12.68
C ALA A 112 -24.54 -13.02 12.78
N SER A 113 -23.55 -12.68 13.60
CA SER A 113 -23.12 -11.29 13.86
C SER A 113 -21.63 -11.03 13.67
N TRP A 114 -20.78 -12.06 13.63
CA TRP A 114 -19.35 -11.90 13.71
C TRP A 114 -18.62 -12.82 12.72
N GLY A 115 -17.50 -12.27 12.19
CA GLY A 115 -16.61 -12.98 11.34
C GLY A 115 -17.18 -13.28 9.97
N SER A 116 -16.41 -13.00 8.99
CA SER A 116 -16.70 -13.27 7.58
C SER A 116 -15.40 -13.59 6.88
N LEU A 117 -15.51 -14.24 5.73
CA LEU A 117 -14.38 -14.31 4.81
C LEU A 117 -14.10 -12.93 4.25
N ASN A 118 -12.84 -12.65 3.98
CA ASN A 118 -12.35 -11.35 3.54
C ASN A 118 -12.00 -11.32 2.06
N ASP A 119 -12.00 -10.13 1.51
CA ASP A 119 -11.54 -9.79 0.17
C ASP A 119 -10.49 -8.70 0.20
N ALA A 120 -9.52 -8.78 -0.70
CA ALA A 120 -8.60 -7.67 -0.94
C ALA A 120 -9.24 -6.63 -1.86
N MET A 121 -9.14 -5.37 -1.47
CA MET A 121 -9.72 -4.21 -2.15
C MET A 121 -8.66 -3.14 -2.39
N LEU A 122 -8.86 -2.34 -3.44
CA LEU A 122 -8.15 -1.08 -3.65
C LEU A 122 -9.12 0.08 -3.64
N VAL A 123 -8.75 1.18 -2.98
CA VAL A 123 -9.34 2.50 -3.21
C VAL A 123 -8.28 3.40 -3.85
N PHE A 124 -8.59 3.96 -5.02
CA PHE A 124 -7.67 4.85 -5.73
C PHE A 124 -7.83 6.28 -5.24
N LEU A 125 -6.73 6.91 -4.86
CA LEU A 125 -6.72 8.27 -4.31
C LEU A 125 -6.91 9.36 -5.37
N ASN A 126 -6.66 9.05 -6.65
CA ASN A 126 -6.87 9.97 -7.77
C ASN A 126 -7.42 9.27 -9.01
N GLN A 127 -8.03 10.06 -9.89
CA GLN A 127 -8.72 9.55 -11.08
C GLN A 127 -7.75 8.96 -12.11
N ASP A 128 -6.58 9.58 -12.31
CA ASP A 128 -5.60 9.09 -13.30
C ASP A 128 -5.10 7.67 -12.97
N ALA A 129 -4.85 7.39 -11.69
CA ALA A 129 -4.46 6.05 -11.25
C ALA A 129 -5.58 5.02 -11.45
N TYR A 130 -6.83 5.41 -11.19
CA TYR A 130 -7.99 4.56 -11.44
C TYR A 130 -8.19 4.28 -12.92
N ASP A 131 -8.15 5.31 -13.75
CA ASP A 131 -8.28 5.17 -15.21
C ASP A 131 -7.17 4.27 -15.78
N LYS A 132 -5.94 4.45 -15.30
CA LYS A 132 -4.80 3.60 -15.69
C LYS A 132 -5.01 2.14 -15.26
N TYR A 133 -5.61 1.90 -14.10
CA TYR A 133 -5.96 0.55 -13.66
C TYR A 133 -7.04 -0.08 -14.54
N CYS A 134 -8.02 0.69 -15.00
CA CYS A 134 -9.14 0.22 -15.82
C CYS A 134 -8.79 -0.06 -17.28
N LEU A 135 -7.60 0.36 -17.76
CA LEU A 135 -7.16 0.10 -19.14
C LEU A 135 -7.13 -1.39 -19.45
N SER A 136 -7.42 -1.74 -20.70
CA SER A 136 -7.13 -3.07 -21.25
C SER A 136 -5.63 -3.37 -21.16
N LYS A 137 -5.25 -4.63 -21.30
CA LYS A 137 -3.82 -5.00 -21.31
C LYS A 137 -3.06 -4.26 -22.42
N GLU A 138 -3.65 -4.22 -23.61
CA GLU A 138 -3.09 -3.61 -24.81
C GLU A 138 -2.91 -2.10 -24.62
N ASP A 139 -3.96 -1.40 -24.16
CA ASP A 139 -3.91 0.04 -23.91
C ASP A 139 -2.92 0.40 -22.78
N TYR A 140 -2.82 -0.45 -21.76
CA TYR A 140 -1.86 -0.25 -20.69
C TYR A 140 -0.41 -0.39 -21.18
N GLU A 141 -0.11 -1.40 -22.00
CA GLU A 141 1.21 -1.58 -22.59
C GLU A 141 1.58 -0.40 -23.50
N LEU A 142 0.64 0.05 -24.34
CA LEU A 142 0.81 1.22 -25.18
C LEU A 142 1.09 2.50 -24.36
N ARG A 143 0.30 2.75 -23.32
CA ARG A 143 0.53 3.88 -22.41
C ARG A 143 1.91 3.82 -21.75
N LYS A 144 2.35 2.65 -21.32
CA LYS A 144 3.67 2.43 -20.72
C LYS A 144 4.82 2.70 -21.70
N GLU A 145 4.64 2.38 -22.98
CA GLU A 145 5.61 2.71 -24.03
C GLU A 145 5.67 4.23 -24.29
N LEU A 146 4.53 4.89 -24.41
CA LEU A 146 4.46 6.35 -24.56
C LEU A 146 5.10 7.10 -23.40
N GLU A 147 4.83 6.67 -22.14
CA GLU A 147 5.46 7.25 -20.94
C GLU A 147 7.00 7.09 -20.97
N LYS A 148 7.51 5.96 -21.49
CA LYS A 148 8.97 5.74 -21.64
C LYS A 148 9.57 6.65 -22.72
N GLU A 149 8.88 6.85 -23.81
CA GLU A 149 9.34 7.75 -24.90
C GLU A 149 9.37 9.21 -24.45
N GLN A 150 8.34 9.65 -23.72
CA GLN A 150 8.28 11.00 -23.16
C GLN A 150 9.42 11.26 -22.16
N LYS A 151 9.73 10.28 -21.29
CA LYS A 151 10.88 10.38 -20.36
C LYS A 151 12.22 10.45 -21.10
N LYS A 152 12.36 9.77 -22.25
CA LYS A 152 13.58 9.82 -23.07
C LYS A 152 13.73 11.15 -23.82
N SER A 153 12.63 11.77 -24.25
CA SER A 153 12.64 13.05 -24.93
C SER A 153 12.89 14.22 -23.96
N ALA A 154 12.27 14.19 -22.79
CA ALA A 154 12.48 15.21 -21.74
C ALA A 154 13.92 15.25 -21.21
N GLY A 155 14.68 14.15 -21.28
CA GLY A 155 16.11 14.11 -20.92
C GLY A 155 17.08 14.64 -21.98
N LYS A 156 16.60 15.11 -23.16
CA LYS A 156 17.44 15.61 -24.25
C LYS A 156 17.48 17.12 -24.42
N ASP A 157 16.64 17.86 -23.72
CA ASP A 157 16.58 19.33 -23.82
C ASP A 157 17.30 20.03 -22.66
N THR A 158 18.60 19.74 -22.47
CA THR A 158 19.50 20.66 -21.76
C THR A 158 20.36 21.34 -22.84
N PRO A 159 20.30 22.69 -22.98
CA PRO A 159 21.15 23.39 -23.95
C PRO A 159 22.62 23.23 -23.55
N GLN A 160 23.39 22.55 -24.38
CA GLN A 160 24.85 22.58 -24.29
C GLN A 160 25.34 23.98 -24.64
N ASP A 161 25.78 24.71 -23.63
CA ASP A 161 26.60 25.91 -23.82
C ASP A 161 27.97 25.48 -24.34
N LYS A 162 28.25 25.87 -25.58
CA LYS A 162 29.53 25.62 -26.25
C LYS A 162 30.53 26.67 -25.78
N ASN A 163 31.46 26.30 -24.90
CA ASN A 163 32.75 26.98 -24.91
C ASN A 163 33.90 25.98 -24.75
N LYS A 164 34.77 26.03 -25.76
CA LYS A 164 36.00 25.25 -25.87
C LYS A 164 37.00 25.74 -24.84
N ASP A 165 37.71 24.81 -24.17
CA ASP A 165 39.15 24.78 -24.31
C ASP A 165 39.78 23.47 -23.83
N LYS A 166 40.76 23.03 -24.60
CA LYS A 166 41.53 21.79 -24.48
C LYS A 166 42.45 21.83 -23.28
N LYS A 167 42.47 20.76 -22.45
CA LYS A 167 43.74 20.17 -21.95
C LYS A 167 43.54 18.72 -21.51
N LYS A 168 44.41 17.86 -22.06
CA LYS A 168 44.62 16.45 -21.70
C LYS A 168 45.16 16.29 -20.27
N LYS A 169 44.65 15.31 -19.52
CA LYS A 169 45.41 14.19 -18.92
C LYS A 169 44.58 13.32 -17.99
N ASP A 170 44.68 12.04 -18.27
CA ASP A 170 44.82 10.87 -17.42
C ASP A 170 43.76 10.49 -16.36
N ASP A 171 43.15 9.37 -16.67
CA ASP A 171 42.73 8.23 -15.83
C ASP A 171 42.48 8.46 -14.34
N LYS A 172 41.21 8.48 -13.97
CA LYS A 172 40.70 7.72 -12.83
C LYS A 172 39.22 7.36 -13.07
N LYS A 173 38.99 6.06 -13.12
CA LYS A 173 37.70 5.41 -13.07
C LYS A 173 37.04 5.77 -11.73
N ASP A 174 36.10 6.70 -11.73
CA ASP A 174 35.14 6.88 -10.64
C ASP A 174 33.75 6.59 -11.16
N SER A 175 33.23 5.50 -10.66
CA SER A 175 31.89 5.04 -10.82
C SER A 175 30.96 5.91 -9.95
N ASN A 176 30.55 7.06 -10.44
CA ASN A 176 29.35 7.74 -9.93
C ASN A 176 28.21 7.41 -10.87
N ALA A 177 27.56 6.30 -10.57
CA ALA A 177 26.23 6.01 -11.08
C ALA A 177 25.25 6.98 -10.42
N ASP A 178 24.47 7.63 -11.26
CA ASP A 178 23.32 8.48 -11.01
C ASP A 178 22.61 8.18 -9.67
N GLU A 179 22.86 8.95 -8.64
CA GLU A 179 21.88 9.18 -7.56
C GLU A 179 20.74 10.00 -8.17
N LYS A 180 19.82 9.31 -8.81
CA LYS A 180 18.53 9.86 -9.15
C LYS A 180 17.83 10.20 -7.85
N ASP A 181 17.35 11.42 -7.78
CA ASP A 181 16.47 12.01 -6.77
C ASP A 181 15.36 11.01 -6.39
N ASP A 182 15.61 10.22 -5.35
CA ASP A 182 14.76 9.12 -4.87
C ASP A 182 13.75 9.63 -3.84
N GLN A 183 13.42 10.93 -3.92
CA GLN A 183 12.39 11.54 -3.09
C GLN A 183 11.02 11.05 -3.57
N PRO A 184 10.19 10.51 -2.67
CA PRO A 184 8.84 10.13 -2.99
C PRO A 184 8.07 11.36 -3.51
N LYS A 185 7.33 11.18 -4.59
CA LYS A 185 6.46 12.23 -5.11
C LYS A 185 5.30 12.49 -4.17
N ASP A 186 4.87 13.75 -4.09
CA ASP A 186 3.67 14.12 -3.34
C ASP A 186 2.46 13.33 -3.82
N ILE A 187 1.72 12.79 -2.87
CA ILE A 187 0.50 12.03 -3.16
C ILE A 187 -0.63 13.00 -3.47
N VAL A 188 -1.32 12.74 -4.58
CA VAL A 188 -2.52 13.50 -4.96
C VAL A 188 -3.75 12.79 -4.43
N VAL A 189 -4.55 13.50 -3.63
CA VAL A 189 -5.80 12.99 -3.05
C VAL A 189 -6.97 13.77 -3.61
N GLU A 190 -7.81 13.10 -4.41
CA GLU A 190 -9.04 13.62 -4.99
C GLU A 190 -10.24 12.96 -4.29
N LEU A 191 -10.90 13.67 -3.40
CA LEU A 191 -12.00 13.11 -2.60
C LEU A 191 -13.30 12.97 -3.37
N LYS A 192 -13.55 13.85 -4.35
CA LYS A 192 -14.78 13.80 -5.14
C LYS A 192 -14.85 12.50 -5.94
N GLY A 193 -15.92 11.71 -5.73
CA GLY A 193 -16.14 10.44 -6.43
C GLY A 193 -15.16 9.33 -6.00
N ILE A 194 -14.56 9.42 -4.81
CA ILE A 194 -13.62 8.39 -4.32
C ILE A 194 -14.32 7.05 -4.09
N GLU A 195 -15.59 7.06 -3.74
CA GLU A 195 -16.45 5.89 -3.58
C GLU A 195 -16.63 5.08 -4.87
N ASP A 196 -16.52 5.73 -6.04
CA ASP A 196 -16.62 5.09 -7.36
C ASP A 196 -15.25 4.48 -7.79
N ARG A 197 -14.20 4.78 -7.05
CA ARG A 197 -12.85 4.29 -7.34
C ARG A 197 -12.38 3.17 -6.40
N VAL A 198 -13.34 2.42 -5.87
CA VAL A 198 -13.10 1.24 -5.03
C VAL A 198 -13.24 -0.02 -5.87
N VAL A 199 -12.23 -0.89 -5.86
CA VAL A 199 -12.17 -2.09 -6.70
C VAL A 199 -11.91 -3.33 -5.85
N ARG A 200 -12.72 -4.37 -6.04
CA ARG A 200 -12.45 -5.71 -5.51
C ARG A 200 -11.39 -6.40 -6.35
N LEU A 201 -10.34 -6.91 -5.70
CA LEU A 201 -9.24 -7.60 -6.38
C LEU A 201 -9.45 -9.10 -6.40
N THR A 202 -9.72 -9.72 -5.26
CA THR A 202 -9.84 -11.18 -5.15
C THR A 202 -11.15 -11.70 -5.76
N PRO A 203 -11.08 -12.77 -6.57
CA PRO A 203 -12.29 -13.36 -7.18
C PRO A 203 -13.15 -14.09 -6.15
N ASN A 204 -12.52 -14.66 -5.13
CA ASN A 204 -13.17 -15.43 -4.07
C ASN A 204 -12.75 -14.90 -2.71
N SER A 205 -13.72 -14.79 -1.81
CA SER A 205 -13.47 -14.47 -0.41
C SER A 205 -12.79 -15.66 0.29
N SER A 206 -11.94 -15.39 1.25
CA SER A 206 -11.19 -16.40 2.02
C SER A 206 -10.90 -15.92 3.44
N ASP A 207 -10.48 -16.81 4.29
CA ASP A 207 -9.75 -16.42 5.49
C ASP A 207 -8.40 -15.84 5.02
N MET A 208 -8.26 -14.52 5.10
CA MET A 208 -7.20 -13.76 4.45
C MET A 208 -6.23 -13.20 5.48
N GLY A 209 -4.95 -13.45 5.25
CA GLY A 209 -3.85 -12.81 5.95
C GLY A 209 -3.33 -11.58 5.21
N SER A 210 -2.02 -11.37 5.26
CA SER A 210 -1.35 -10.21 4.63
C SER A 210 -1.57 -10.17 3.12
N THR A 211 -1.68 -8.95 2.59
CA THR A 211 -1.83 -8.65 1.16
C THR A 211 -0.77 -7.64 0.72
N ILE A 212 -0.16 -7.82 -0.44
CA ILE A 212 0.87 -6.92 -0.98
C ILE A 212 0.71 -6.83 -2.49
N ILE A 213 0.81 -5.61 -3.04
CA ILE A 213 0.94 -5.40 -4.49
C ILE A 213 2.42 -5.26 -4.85
N SER A 214 2.83 -5.91 -5.95
CA SER A 214 4.18 -5.76 -6.50
C SER A 214 4.48 -4.30 -6.87
N LYS A 215 5.77 -3.93 -6.88
CA LYS A 215 6.19 -2.56 -7.20
C LYS A 215 5.77 -2.07 -8.59
N ASP A 216 5.64 -2.97 -9.55
CA ASP A 216 5.15 -2.64 -10.89
C ASP A 216 3.62 -2.45 -10.94
N GLY A 217 2.91 -2.75 -9.84
CA GLY A 217 1.47 -2.62 -9.74
C GLY A 217 0.68 -3.69 -10.51
N GLU A 218 1.32 -4.77 -10.98
CA GLU A 218 0.68 -5.76 -11.85
C GLU A 218 0.29 -7.05 -11.13
N THR A 219 0.84 -7.31 -9.94
CA THR A 219 0.60 -8.55 -9.21
C THR A 219 0.18 -8.29 -7.77
N LEU A 220 -0.92 -8.89 -7.34
CA LEU A 220 -1.30 -9.02 -5.95
C LEU A 220 -0.72 -10.33 -5.41
N TYR A 221 0.00 -10.28 -4.31
CA TYR A 221 0.36 -11.40 -3.45
C TYR A 221 -0.52 -11.37 -2.23
N TYR A 222 -1.06 -12.51 -1.83
CA TYR A 222 -1.90 -12.60 -0.64
C TYR A 222 -1.82 -13.97 0.03
N LEU A 223 -1.90 -13.96 1.34
CA LEU A 223 -1.98 -15.17 2.15
C LEU A 223 -3.46 -15.51 2.35
N ALA A 224 -3.84 -16.71 2.02
CA ALA A 224 -5.23 -17.15 2.16
C ALA A 224 -5.33 -18.62 2.56
N ALA A 225 -6.25 -18.90 3.47
CA ALA A 225 -6.63 -20.25 3.84
C ALA A 225 -7.98 -20.60 3.17
N PHE A 226 -8.00 -21.57 2.24
CA PHE A 226 -9.22 -22.05 1.59
C PHE A 226 -9.67 -23.40 2.15
N GLU A 227 -8.76 -24.38 2.23
CA GLU A 227 -9.08 -25.76 2.63
C GLU A 227 -8.16 -26.31 3.73
N GLY A 228 -7.34 -25.47 4.32
CA GLY A 228 -6.36 -25.86 5.33
C GLY A 228 -5.75 -24.66 5.98
N GLY A 229 -4.43 -24.64 6.12
CA GLY A 229 -3.68 -23.49 6.58
C GLY A 229 -3.49 -22.43 5.50
N TYR A 230 -2.83 -21.35 5.89
CA TYR A 230 -2.50 -20.26 4.98
C TYR A 230 -1.46 -20.70 3.95
N ASP A 231 -1.75 -20.42 2.71
CA ASP A 231 -0.86 -20.58 1.56
C ASP A 231 -0.64 -19.22 0.88
N LEU A 232 0.47 -19.07 0.17
CA LEU A 232 0.75 -17.88 -0.62
C LEU A 232 0.15 -18.00 -2.02
N TRP A 233 -0.71 -17.08 -2.34
CA TRP A 233 -1.35 -16.94 -3.64
C TRP A 233 -0.83 -15.73 -4.39
N LYS A 234 -0.89 -15.75 -5.71
CA LYS A 234 -0.70 -14.58 -6.53
C LYS A 234 -1.80 -14.42 -7.56
N MET A 235 -2.14 -13.17 -7.83
CA MET A 235 -3.09 -12.77 -8.85
C MET A 235 -2.47 -11.74 -9.78
N ASN A 236 -2.54 -11.98 -11.08
CA ASN A 236 -2.23 -10.96 -12.07
C ASN A 236 -3.42 -10.00 -12.19
N LEU A 237 -3.21 -8.72 -11.88
CA LEU A 237 -4.28 -7.72 -11.80
C LEU A 237 -4.86 -7.33 -13.17
N ARG A 238 -4.11 -7.52 -14.26
CA ARG A 238 -4.57 -7.25 -15.64
C ARG A 238 -5.34 -8.41 -16.22
N LYS A 239 -4.80 -9.63 -16.10
CA LYS A 239 -5.41 -10.84 -16.64
C LYS A 239 -6.51 -11.41 -15.75
N LYS A 240 -6.60 -10.97 -14.49
CA LYS A 240 -7.49 -11.53 -13.47
C LYS A 240 -7.26 -13.02 -13.20
N GLU A 241 -6.04 -13.49 -13.43
CA GLU A 241 -5.64 -14.88 -13.24
C GLU A 241 -5.04 -15.06 -11.84
N THR A 242 -5.58 -16.01 -11.10
CA THR A 242 -5.12 -16.36 -9.75
C THR A 242 -4.48 -17.74 -9.76
N ARG A 243 -3.38 -17.91 -9.02
CA ARG A 243 -2.74 -19.20 -8.82
C ARG A 243 -2.05 -19.32 -7.46
N LEU A 244 -1.99 -20.53 -6.96
CA LEU A 244 -1.14 -20.89 -5.84
C LEU A 244 0.33 -20.64 -6.22
N LEU A 245 1.05 -19.84 -5.43
CA LEU A 245 2.47 -19.56 -5.65
C LEU A 245 3.35 -20.45 -4.77
N HIS A 246 2.99 -20.60 -3.51
CA HIS A 246 3.74 -21.44 -2.56
C HIS A 246 2.81 -22.05 -1.52
N LYS A 247 2.88 -23.37 -1.38
CA LYS A 247 2.11 -24.10 -0.37
C LYS A 247 2.85 -24.05 0.96
N MET A 248 2.20 -23.53 2.00
CA MET A 248 2.75 -23.41 3.35
C MET A 248 1.97 -24.24 4.36
N ASP A 249 0.66 -24.35 4.17
CA ASP A 249 -0.28 -25.00 5.10
C ASP A 249 -0.05 -24.54 6.55
N ALA A 250 0.10 -23.23 6.73
CA ALA A 250 0.50 -22.61 7.98
C ALA A 250 -0.72 -22.23 8.82
N GLY A 251 -0.71 -22.53 10.13
CA GLY A 251 -1.79 -22.13 11.03
C GLY A 251 -1.93 -20.61 11.20
N TRP A 252 -0.85 -19.88 10.94
CA TRP A 252 -0.81 -18.43 10.79
C TRP A 252 0.34 -18.07 9.86
N ALA A 253 0.24 -16.96 9.16
CA ALA A 253 1.29 -16.49 8.27
C ALA A 253 1.29 -14.98 8.12
N ASP A 254 2.45 -14.43 7.85
CA ASP A 254 2.67 -13.03 7.49
C ASP A 254 3.70 -12.93 6.37
N MET A 255 3.72 -11.82 5.64
CA MET A 255 4.67 -11.62 4.55
C MET A 255 5.11 -10.17 4.43
N GLN A 256 6.33 -10.01 3.91
CA GLN A 256 6.91 -8.71 3.63
C GLN A 256 7.68 -8.74 2.30
N LEU A 257 7.48 -7.72 1.48
CA LEU A 257 8.25 -7.52 0.26
C LEU A 257 9.59 -6.84 0.61
N ASP A 258 10.68 -7.24 -0.02
CA ASP A 258 11.94 -6.55 0.12
C ASP A 258 11.90 -5.14 -0.51
N LYS A 259 12.87 -4.30 -0.13
CA LYS A 259 12.96 -2.92 -0.62
C LYS A 259 12.98 -2.83 -2.16
N ASP A 260 13.55 -3.80 -2.83
CA ASP A 260 13.69 -3.81 -4.29
C ASP A 260 12.52 -4.47 -5.01
N GLY A 261 11.60 -5.10 -4.28
CA GLY A 261 10.44 -5.80 -4.84
C GLY A 261 10.80 -7.13 -5.53
N LYS A 262 11.97 -7.69 -5.22
CA LYS A 262 12.49 -8.91 -5.86
C LYS A 262 12.29 -10.17 -5.06
N SER A 263 12.02 -10.03 -3.77
CA SER A 263 11.85 -11.16 -2.85
C SER A 263 10.70 -10.91 -1.89
N LEU A 264 9.94 -11.96 -1.60
CA LEU A 264 9.01 -12.02 -0.48
C LEU A 264 9.66 -12.78 0.68
N PHE A 265 9.59 -12.20 1.86
CA PHE A 265 9.85 -12.89 3.11
C PHE A 265 8.51 -13.37 3.67
N LEU A 266 8.45 -14.67 3.94
CA LEU A 266 7.28 -15.34 4.49
C LEU A 266 7.59 -15.80 5.90
N LEU A 267 6.73 -15.50 6.83
CA LEU A 267 6.79 -15.96 8.21
C LEU A 267 5.52 -16.74 8.52
N GLY A 268 5.66 -17.99 8.94
CA GLY A 268 4.51 -18.82 9.26
C GLY A 268 4.91 -20.15 9.86
N SER A 269 4.10 -20.68 10.78
CA SER A 269 4.33 -21.96 11.46
C SER A 269 5.77 -22.11 11.99
N HIS A 270 6.29 -21.04 12.63
CA HIS A 270 7.64 -20.96 13.22
C HIS A 270 8.80 -21.07 12.20
N LYS A 271 8.54 -20.82 10.91
CA LYS A 271 9.55 -20.82 9.85
C LYS A 271 9.57 -19.47 9.15
N MET A 272 10.77 -19.03 8.81
CA MET A 272 10.99 -17.90 7.91
C MET A 272 11.50 -18.43 6.57
N GLN A 273 10.92 -17.96 5.49
CA GLN A 273 11.30 -18.34 4.14
C GLN A 273 11.51 -17.10 3.29
N LYS A 274 12.45 -17.16 2.38
CA LYS A 274 12.66 -16.14 1.35
C LYS A 274 12.31 -16.74 0.00
N LEU A 275 11.36 -16.10 -0.70
CA LEU A 275 10.95 -16.50 -2.04
C LEU A 275 11.42 -15.45 -3.05
N SER A 276 12.21 -15.85 -4.05
CA SER A 276 12.56 -14.99 -5.17
C SER A 276 11.37 -14.84 -6.11
N LEU A 277 11.09 -13.61 -6.54
CA LEU A 277 10.00 -13.27 -7.46
C LEU A 277 10.47 -13.15 -8.92
N ILE A 278 11.75 -13.33 -9.17
CA ILE A 278 12.42 -13.22 -10.48
C ILE A 278 12.66 -14.61 -11.04
#